data_95479b8f32585207fceb0e071c7cb503
#
_entry.id   95479b8f32585207fceb0e071c7cb503
#
_cell.length_a   1.000
_cell.length_b   1.000
_cell.length_c   1.000
_cell.angle_alpha   90.00
_cell.angle_beta   90.00
_cell.angle_gamma   90.00
#
_symmetry.space_group_name_H-M   'P 1'
#
loop_
_entity.id
_entity.type
_entity.pdbx_description
1 polymer ?
#
loop_
_entity_poly.entity_id
_entity_poly.type
_entity_poly.pdbx_seq_one_letter_code
_entity_poly.pdbx_strand_id
1 'polypeptide(L)'
;MTLRIYFMGTVLGCMLGLGTASAQGELELATYYYNSGAFEQAKLYLDNLWKKDPSVYDMYLNTLLELEAYEEAETIVKSRLKKSRDKSMAQVDLGSLYLKIGKTEAAQEAFEKALDELPAGRGPTKRLAEAFIKLDQLDLALASYEKAMKNTKDKYGYHYELANLQGLRGDYQGMVASFMELLHERPNYLRTVQNSFNRNLRVADDVRQADMVRRQVLKASQDRPEETVYLELLVWVFNQQRDFYSAMAHVKALDQRKGEDGKRLMDLAQVATKNGDLETAHACSALE
;
A
#
# COMPACT_ATOMS: atom_id res chain seq x y z
N MET A 1 -20.75 53.35 38.47
CA MET A 1 -20.33 51.98 38.92
C MET A 1 -20.18 51.03 37.73
N THR A 2 -19.54 51.49 36.63
CA THR A 2 -19.48 50.74 35.36
C THR A 2 -18.08 50.75 34.71
N LEU A 3 -17.03 51.11 35.44
CA LEU A 3 -15.67 51.23 34.87
C LEU A 3 -14.70 50.14 35.33
N ARG A 4 -15.10 49.16 36.16
CA ARG A 4 -14.22 48.12 36.70
C ARG A 4 -14.29 46.77 35.96
N ILE A 5 -15.24 46.54 35.08
CA ILE A 5 -15.45 45.22 34.41
C ILE A 5 -14.66 45.13 33.11
N TYR A 6 -14.34 46.20 32.43
CA TYR A 6 -13.59 46.18 31.16
C TYR A 6 -12.07 45.92 31.29
N PHE A 7 -11.50 46.15 32.47
CA PHE A 7 -10.05 45.99 32.65
C PHE A 7 -9.62 44.55 32.96
N MET A 8 -10.55 43.72 33.39
CA MET A 8 -10.24 42.30 33.72
C MET A 8 -10.32 41.37 32.49
N GLY A 9 -11.11 41.72 31.48
CA GLY A 9 -11.25 40.94 30.25
C GLY A 9 -10.07 41.06 29.28
N THR A 10 -9.44 42.22 29.25
CA THR A 10 -8.28 42.47 28.34
C THR A 10 -6.98 41.86 28.85
N VAL A 11 -6.80 41.71 30.16
CA VAL A 11 -5.60 41.07 30.74
C VAL A 11 -5.66 39.53 30.54
N LEU A 12 -6.83 38.91 30.58
CA LEU A 12 -7.00 37.48 30.36
C LEU A 12 -6.81 37.09 28.88
N GLY A 13 -7.24 37.96 27.95
CA GLY A 13 -7.05 37.77 26.51
C GLY A 13 -5.58 37.89 26.07
N CYS A 14 -4.80 38.79 26.71
CA CYS A 14 -3.36 38.93 26.43
C CYS A 14 -2.51 37.77 26.97
N MET A 15 -2.91 37.16 28.10
CA MET A 15 -2.17 36.00 28.64
C MET A 15 -2.35 34.72 27.81
N LEU A 16 -3.52 34.52 27.22
CA LEU A 16 -3.75 33.39 26.30
C LEU A 16 -3.03 33.59 24.95
N GLY A 17 -2.89 34.78 24.46
CA GLY A 17 -2.17 35.09 23.22
C GLY A 17 -0.64 34.98 23.34
N LEU A 18 -0.07 35.32 24.49
CA LEU A 18 1.37 35.18 24.73
C LEU A 18 1.81 33.71 24.90
N GLY A 19 0.96 32.86 25.48
CA GLY A 19 1.25 31.44 25.64
C GLY A 19 1.25 30.65 24.31
N THR A 20 0.35 31.00 23.40
CA THR A 20 0.27 30.36 22.07
C THR A 20 1.40 30.82 21.14
N ALA A 21 1.78 32.09 21.17
CA ALA A 21 2.90 32.61 20.40
C ALA A 21 4.24 32.01 20.84
N SER A 22 4.44 31.75 22.14
CA SER A 22 5.63 31.06 22.66
C SER A 22 5.68 29.60 22.23
N ALA A 23 4.57 28.86 22.31
CA ALA A 23 4.52 27.46 21.91
C ALA A 23 4.73 27.25 20.40
N GLN A 24 4.21 28.17 19.57
CA GLN A 24 4.43 28.14 18.12
C GLN A 24 5.90 28.42 17.78
N GLY A 25 6.55 29.36 18.44
CA GLY A 25 7.99 29.64 18.28
C GLY A 25 8.86 28.46 18.72
N GLU A 26 8.50 27.77 19.81
CA GLU A 26 9.19 26.56 20.27
C GLU A 26 9.07 25.42 19.23
N LEU A 27 7.91 25.27 18.60
CA LEU A 27 7.68 24.25 17.54
C LEU A 27 8.47 24.57 16.27
N GLU A 28 8.53 25.83 15.85
CA GLU A 28 9.32 26.27 14.71
C GLU A 28 10.81 26.00 14.91
N LEU A 29 11.34 26.29 16.09
CA LEU A 29 12.73 26.01 16.44
C LEU A 29 13.00 24.50 16.52
N ALA A 30 12.12 23.73 17.16
CA ALA A 30 12.24 22.28 17.21
C ALA A 30 12.28 21.68 15.79
N THR A 31 11.38 22.13 14.92
CA THR A 31 11.31 21.68 13.51
C THR A 31 12.56 22.08 12.73
N TYR A 32 13.07 23.29 12.92
CA TYR A 32 14.28 23.75 12.27
C TYR A 32 15.51 22.90 12.67
N TYR A 33 15.71 22.68 13.97
CA TYR A 33 16.83 21.87 14.47
C TYR A 33 16.70 20.40 14.04
N TYR A 34 15.50 19.83 14.08
CA TYR A 34 15.24 18.47 13.62
C TYR A 34 15.60 18.32 12.13
N ASN A 35 15.12 19.21 11.26
CA ASN A 35 15.38 19.17 9.83
C ASN A 35 16.86 19.43 9.48
N SER A 36 17.60 20.12 10.33
CA SER A 36 19.03 20.36 10.16
C SER A 36 19.90 19.23 10.74
N GLY A 37 19.29 18.19 11.34
CA GLY A 37 20.03 17.09 11.99
C GLY A 37 20.64 17.47 13.34
N ALA A 38 20.31 18.64 13.88
CA ALA A 38 20.78 19.11 15.19
C ALA A 38 19.88 18.56 16.32
N PHE A 39 19.93 17.24 16.52
CA PHE A 39 18.96 16.50 17.35
C PHE A 39 19.03 16.86 18.83
N GLU A 40 20.23 17.17 19.38
CA GLU A 40 20.36 17.65 20.77
C GLU A 40 19.59 18.95 20.98
N GLN A 41 19.69 19.89 20.01
CA GLN A 41 18.98 21.17 20.09
C GLN A 41 17.48 20.95 19.91
N ALA A 42 17.07 20.09 18.96
CA ALA A 42 15.66 19.75 18.78
C ALA A 42 15.05 19.17 20.06
N LYS A 43 15.78 18.26 20.75
CA LYS A 43 15.34 17.64 22.00
C LYS A 43 15.02 18.65 23.08
N LEU A 44 15.80 19.73 23.24
CA LEU A 44 15.57 20.77 24.27
C LEU A 44 14.17 21.39 24.16
N TYR A 45 13.67 21.57 22.96
CA TYR A 45 12.33 22.10 22.73
C TYR A 45 11.27 20.99 22.81
N LEU A 46 11.55 19.82 22.26
CA LEU A 46 10.62 18.69 22.19
C LEU A 46 10.26 18.12 23.55
N ASP A 47 11.18 18.11 24.53
CA ASP A 47 10.97 17.66 25.92
C ASP A 47 9.79 18.39 26.59
N ASN A 48 9.61 19.66 26.26
CA ASN A 48 8.54 20.48 26.81
C ASN A 48 7.27 20.44 25.93
N LEU A 49 7.45 20.47 24.61
CA LEU A 49 6.35 20.45 23.64
C LEU A 49 5.53 19.17 23.73
N TRP A 50 6.16 18.02 23.80
CA TRP A 50 5.51 16.71 23.89
C TRP A 50 4.47 16.61 25.02
N LYS A 51 4.71 17.27 26.14
CA LYS A 51 3.80 17.25 27.29
C LYS A 51 2.51 18.04 27.02
N LYS A 52 2.59 19.03 26.12
CA LYS A 52 1.52 19.97 25.79
C LYS A 52 0.81 19.63 24.47
N ASP A 53 1.58 19.13 23.50
CA ASP A 53 1.12 18.85 22.15
C ASP A 53 1.56 17.44 21.70
N PRO A 54 0.64 16.46 21.72
CA PRO A 54 0.94 15.11 21.24
C PRO A 54 1.29 15.03 19.75
N SER A 55 1.03 16.06 18.94
CA SER A 55 1.32 16.06 17.51
C SER A 55 2.81 16.01 17.19
N VAL A 56 3.67 16.44 18.13
CA VAL A 56 5.14 16.39 17.99
C VAL A 56 5.73 15.02 18.29
N TYR A 57 4.90 14.01 18.58
CA TYR A 57 5.34 12.68 18.99
C TYR A 57 6.34 12.05 18.01
N ASP A 58 5.99 12.02 16.73
CA ASP A 58 6.82 11.34 15.72
C ASP A 58 8.20 12.03 15.59
N MET A 59 8.22 13.36 15.63
CA MET A 59 9.45 14.15 15.62
C MET A 59 10.28 13.88 16.88
N TYR A 60 9.65 13.83 18.05
CA TYR A 60 10.32 13.58 19.31
C TYR A 60 10.87 12.17 19.41
N LEU A 61 10.06 11.16 19.03
CA LEU A 61 10.54 9.77 19.00
C LEU A 61 11.74 9.61 18.07
N ASN A 62 11.67 10.14 16.85
CA ASN A 62 12.78 10.09 15.91
C ASN A 62 14.03 10.80 16.46
N THR A 63 13.86 11.97 17.09
CA THR A 63 14.97 12.69 17.74
C THR A 63 15.65 11.82 18.79
N LEU A 64 14.86 11.16 19.65
CA LEU A 64 15.41 10.28 20.69
C LEU A 64 16.12 9.06 20.12
N LEU A 65 15.59 8.50 19.01
CA LEU A 65 16.21 7.37 18.32
C LEU A 65 17.53 7.75 17.63
N GLU A 66 17.65 8.96 17.09
CA GLU A 66 18.90 9.47 16.50
C GLU A 66 19.96 9.79 17.58
N LEU A 67 19.51 10.17 18.77
CA LEU A 67 20.38 10.40 19.95
C LEU A 67 20.70 9.11 20.75
N GLU A 68 20.19 7.96 20.31
CA GLU A 68 20.29 6.69 21.02
C GLU A 68 19.74 6.74 22.47
N ALA A 69 18.83 7.70 22.74
CA ALA A 69 18.18 7.88 24.04
C ALA A 69 17.01 6.87 24.21
N TYR A 70 17.33 5.58 24.15
CA TYR A 70 16.35 4.49 24.05
C TYR A 70 15.43 4.37 25.26
N GLU A 71 15.89 4.65 26.47
CA GLU A 71 15.07 4.59 27.68
C GLU A 71 14.00 5.69 27.69
N GLU A 72 14.36 6.90 27.23
CA GLU A 72 13.41 7.99 27.06
C GLU A 72 12.42 7.66 25.93
N ALA A 73 12.89 7.15 24.80
CA ALA A 73 12.06 6.69 23.68
C ALA A 73 11.04 5.65 24.15
N GLU A 74 11.47 4.65 24.91
CA GLU A 74 10.58 3.63 25.47
C GLU A 74 9.50 4.25 26.39
N THR A 75 9.89 5.24 27.18
CA THR A 75 8.97 5.93 28.09
C THR A 75 7.88 6.68 27.32
N ILE A 76 8.22 7.41 26.26
CA ILE A 76 7.23 8.16 25.48
C ILE A 76 6.33 7.21 24.66
N VAL A 77 6.87 6.13 24.10
CA VAL A 77 6.07 5.12 23.39
C VAL A 77 5.08 4.44 24.35
N LYS A 78 5.51 4.03 25.54
CA LYS A 78 4.61 3.46 26.57
C LYS A 78 3.55 4.46 27.04
N SER A 79 3.89 5.76 27.11
CA SER A 79 2.91 6.80 27.40
C SER A 79 1.87 6.92 26.29
N ARG A 80 2.28 6.85 25.02
CA ARG A 80 1.36 6.83 23.86
C ARG A 80 0.44 5.62 23.89
N LEU A 81 0.97 4.42 24.18
CA LEU A 81 0.19 3.19 24.31
C LEU A 81 -0.95 3.31 25.34
N LYS A 82 -0.71 4.01 26.45
CA LYS A 82 -1.74 4.23 27.50
C LYS A 82 -2.81 5.22 27.07
N LYS A 83 -2.49 6.21 26.24
CA LYS A 83 -3.37 7.33 25.90
C LYS A 83 -4.04 7.20 24.52
N SER A 84 -3.44 6.49 23.58
CA SER A 84 -3.93 6.36 22.21
C SER A 84 -5.17 5.48 22.14
N ARG A 85 -6.13 5.88 21.28
CA ARG A 85 -7.23 5.01 20.84
C ARG A 85 -6.78 3.95 19.84
N ASP A 86 -5.82 4.31 18.99
CA ASP A 86 -5.15 3.41 18.03
C ASP A 86 -3.84 2.97 18.66
N LYS A 87 -3.88 1.84 19.34
CA LYS A 87 -2.70 1.28 20.00
C LYS A 87 -1.80 0.52 19.04
N SER A 88 -2.33 0.07 17.90
CA SER A 88 -1.58 -0.74 16.94
C SER A 88 -0.32 -0.02 16.46
N MET A 89 -0.41 1.25 16.11
CA MET A 89 0.75 2.04 15.67
C MET A 89 1.78 2.25 16.79
N ALA A 90 1.33 2.47 18.03
CA ALA A 90 2.25 2.61 19.16
C ALA A 90 2.96 1.28 19.51
N GLN A 91 2.32 0.13 19.25
CA GLN A 91 2.99 -1.19 19.35
C GLN A 91 4.05 -1.36 18.25
N VAL A 92 3.79 -0.85 17.02
CA VAL A 92 4.81 -0.84 15.96
C VAL A 92 6.03 0.00 16.37
N ASP A 93 5.79 1.18 16.95
CA ASP A 93 6.88 2.04 17.44
C ASP A 93 7.70 1.33 18.51
N LEU A 94 7.04 0.62 19.43
CA LEU A 94 7.70 -0.16 20.48
C LEU A 94 8.53 -1.31 19.90
N GLY A 95 7.96 -2.05 18.94
CA GLY A 95 8.66 -3.12 18.26
C GLY A 95 9.86 -2.62 17.46
N SER A 96 9.72 -1.49 16.76
CA SER A 96 10.82 -0.84 16.04
C SER A 96 11.96 -0.40 16.98
N LEU A 97 11.61 0.18 18.13
CA LEU A 97 12.58 0.53 19.18
C LEU A 97 13.32 -0.73 19.67
N TYR A 98 12.59 -1.80 19.95
CA TYR A 98 13.17 -3.05 20.43
C TYR A 98 14.09 -3.70 19.38
N LEU A 99 13.78 -3.62 18.09
CA LEU A 99 14.69 -4.05 17.03
C LEU A 99 15.99 -3.24 17.04
N LYS A 100 15.91 -1.91 17.18
CA LYS A 100 17.10 -1.04 17.23
C LYS A 100 18.05 -1.39 18.40
N ILE A 101 17.50 -1.82 19.54
CA ILE A 101 18.31 -2.20 20.71
C ILE A 101 18.60 -3.71 20.81
N GLY A 102 18.31 -4.47 19.75
CA GLY A 102 18.62 -5.90 19.65
C GLY A 102 17.71 -6.82 20.46
N LYS A 103 16.57 -6.34 20.97
CA LYS A 103 15.59 -7.16 21.71
C LYS A 103 14.57 -7.79 20.76
N THR A 104 15.00 -8.74 19.96
CA THR A 104 14.22 -9.30 18.84
C THR A 104 12.92 -9.94 19.29
N GLU A 105 12.95 -10.73 20.39
CA GLU A 105 11.75 -11.40 20.92
C GLU A 105 10.70 -10.39 21.40
N ALA A 106 11.15 -9.36 22.12
CA ALA A 106 10.26 -8.30 22.58
C ALA A 106 9.68 -7.46 21.43
N ALA A 107 10.47 -7.28 20.37
CA ALA A 107 10.00 -6.63 19.15
C ALA A 107 8.89 -7.46 18.46
N GLN A 108 9.09 -8.77 18.34
CA GLN A 108 8.10 -9.66 17.75
C GLN A 108 6.80 -9.67 18.56
N GLU A 109 6.87 -9.74 19.89
CA GLU A 109 5.69 -9.64 20.76
C GLU A 109 4.92 -8.31 20.57
N ALA A 110 5.65 -7.21 20.41
CA ALA A 110 5.05 -5.89 20.17
C ALA A 110 4.35 -5.84 18.82
N PHE A 111 4.94 -6.41 17.78
CA PHE A 111 4.34 -6.47 16.45
C PHE A 111 3.10 -7.38 16.41
N GLU A 112 3.12 -8.50 17.10
CA GLU A 112 1.93 -9.37 17.24
C GLU A 112 0.79 -8.64 17.95
N LYS A 113 1.09 -7.89 19.01
CA LYS A 113 0.12 -7.02 19.68
C LYS A 113 -0.38 -5.92 18.75
N ALA A 114 0.47 -5.35 17.89
CA ALA A 114 0.03 -4.38 16.89
C ALA A 114 -1.03 -4.95 15.95
N LEU A 115 -0.84 -6.19 15.51
CA LEU A 115 -1.85 -6.90 14.72
C LEU A 115 -3.13 -7.13 15.54
N ASP A 116 -3.02 -7.57 16.80
CA ASP A 116 -4.17 -7.88 17.63
C ASP A 116 -5.02 -6.66 17.97
N GLU A 117 -4.38 -5.53 18.17
CA GLU A 117 -5.01 -4.25 18.48
C GLU A 117 -5.40 -3.45 17.23
N LEU A 118 -5.28 -4.03 16.01
CA LEU A 118 -5.64 -3.36 14.76
C LEU A 118 -7.12 -2.95 14.76
N PRO A 119 -7.42 -1.63 14.69
CA PRO A 119 -8.79 -1.17 14.59
C PRO A 119 -9.43 -1.58 13.26
N ALA A 120 -10.73 -1.86 13.28
CA ALA A 120 -11.47 -2.14 12.06
C ALA A 120 -11.46 -0.94 11.11
N GLY A 121 -11.33 -1.20 9.81
CA GLY A 121 -11.42 -0.20 8.76
C GLY A 121 -10.17 -0.10 7.87
N ARG A 122 -10.40 0.35 6.63
CA ARG A 122 -9.36 0.39 5.59
C ARG A 122 -8.18 1.31 5.95
N GLY A 123 -8.46 2.45 6.56
CA GLY A 123 -7.42 3.43 6.92
C GLY A 123 -6.41 2.87 7.93
N PRO A 124 -6.87 2.36 9.09
CA PRO A 124 -5.99 1.71 10.07
C PRO A 124 -5.19 0.56 9.50
N THR A 125 -5.83 -0.35 8.76
CA THR A 125 -5.18 -1.51 8.13
C THR A 125 -4.06 -1.09 7.20
N LYS A 126 -4.32 -0.11 6.32
CA LYS A 126 -3.32 0.38 5.37
C LYS A 126 -2.13 1.02 6.09
N ARG A 127 -2.38 1.85 7.11
CA ARG A 127 -1.30 2.47 7.90
C ARG A 127 -0.43 1.42 8.59
N LEU A 128 -1.04 0.40 9.21
CA LEU A 128 -0.29 -0.66 9.88
C LEU A 128 0.55 -1.46 8.88
N ALA A 129 -0.03 -1.88 7.76
CA ALA A 129 0.69 -2.61 6.72
C ALA A 129 1.85 -1.78 6.13
N GLU A 130 1.63 -0.48 5.85
CA GLU A 130 2.68 0.42 5.38
C GLU A 130 3.81 0.61 6.41
N ALA A 131 3.49 0.64 7.70
CA ALA A 131 4.49 0.71 8.75
C ALA A 131 5.36 -0.56 8.78
N PHE A 132 4.74 -1.74 8.66
CA PHE A 132 5.47 -3.00 8.56
C PHE A 132 6.31 -3.11 7.28
N ILE A 133 5.82 -2.63 6.14
CA ILE A 133 6.61 -2.57 4.90
C ILE A 133 7.86 -1.72 5.08
N LYS A 134 7.74 -0.55 5.72
CA LYS A 134 8.90 0.33 6.01
C LYS A 134 9.94 -0.32 6.92
N LEU A 135 9.53 -1.25 7.76
CA LEU A 135 10.40 -2.03 8.66
C LEU A 135 10.90 -3.33 8.03
N ASP A 136 10.62 -3.56 6.74
CA ASP A 136 10.90 -4.82 6.02
C ASP A 136 10.23 -6.07 6.66
N GLN A 137 9.14 -5.84 7.40
CA GLN A 137 8.33 -6.89 8.03
C GLN A 137 7.17 -7.30 7.11
N LEU A 138 7.51 -7.82 5.93
CA LEU A 138 6.53 -8.06 4.86
C LEU A 138 5.47 -9.11 5.23
N ASP A 139 5.81 -10.09 6.08
CA ASP A 139 4.87 -11.10 6.57
C ASP A 139 3.82 -10.48 7.49
N LEU A 140 4.22 -9.56 8.36
CA LEU A 140 3.30 -8.83 9.23
C LEU A 140 2.41 -7.85 8.45
N ALA A 141 2.96 -7.25 7.39
CA ALA A 141 2.17 -6.43 6.47
C ALA A 141 1.08 -7.27 5.78
N LEU A 142 1.42 -8.48 5.32
CA LEU A 142 0.46 -9.42 4.73
C LEU A 142 -0.62 -9.81 5.77
N ALA A 143 -0.19 -10.22 6.96
CA ALA A 143 -1.10 -10.58 8.06
C ALA A 143 -2.07 -9.44 8.42
N SER A 144 -1.65 -8.17 8.28
CA SER A 144 -2.53 -7.01 8.52
C SER A 144 -3.71 -6.98 7.55
N TYR A 145 -3.46 -7.20 6.26
CA TYR A 145 -4.52 -7.25 5.25
C TYR A 145 -5.40 -8.50 5.40
N GLU A 146 -4.79 -9.67 5.64
CA GLU A 146 -5.53 -10.92 5.85
C GLU A 146 -6.45 -10.84 7.07
N LYS A 147 -5.97 -10.25 8.18
CA LYS A 147 -6.79 -10.04 9.38
C LYS A 147 -7.97 -9.11 9.08
N ALA A 148 -7.73 -8.02 8.37
CA ALA A 148 -8.78 -7.09 7.98
C ALA A 148 -9.84 -7.75 7.09
N MET A 149 -9.43 -8.55 6.11
CA MET A 149 -10.35 -9.27 5.22
C MET A 149 -11.25 -10.27 5.97
N LYS A 150 -10.75 -10.88 7.04
CA LYS A 150 -11.56 -11.79 7.89
C LYS A 150 -12.60 -11.04 8.74
N ASN A 151 -12.29 -9.81 9.14
CA ASN A 151 -13.08 -9.05 10.11
C ASN A 151 -14.06 -8.06 9.49
N THR A 152 -13.96 -7.74 8.22
CA THR A 152 -14.83 -6.77 7.55
C THR A 152 -15.80 -7.45 6.60
N LYS A 153 -17.05 -6.95 6.56
CA LYS A 153 -18.00 -7.29 5.49
C LYS A 153 -17.64 -6.65 4.16
N ASP A 154 -16.63 -5.81 4.15
CA ASP A 154 -16.11 -5.11 2.97
C ASP A 154 -15.13 -6.03 2.24
N LYS A 155 -15.69 -6.91 1.42
CA LYS A 155 -14.94 -7.83 0.56
C LYS A 155 -14.08 -7.13 -0.50
N TYR A 156 -14.32 -5.86 -0.75
CA TYR A 156 -13.60 -5.04 -1.77
C TYR A 156 -12.21 -4.60 -1.36
N GLY A 157 -11.60 -5.30 -0.44
CA GLY A 157 -10.64 -4.61 0.36
C GLY A 157 -9.30 -4.46 -0.27
N TYR A 158 -8.57 -5.53 -0.39
CA TYR A 158 -7.12 -5.37 -0.34
C TYR A 158 -6.41 -6.16 -1.44
N HIS A 159 -7.15 -6.62 -2.48
CA HIS A 159 -6.57 -7.45 -3.54
C HIS A 159 -5.46 -6.73 -4.31
N TYR A 160 -5.59 -5.40 -4.49
CA TYR A 160 -4.53 -4.60 -5.11
C TYR A 160 -3.30 -4.49 -4.21
N GLU A 161 -3.51 -4.16 -2.94
CA GLU A 161 -2.46 -4.03 -1.93
C GLU A 161 -1.76 -5.38 -1.69
N LEU A 162 -2.53 -6.48 -1.59
CA LEU A 162 -2.02 -7.84 -1.45
C LEU A 162 -1.17 -8.24 -2.64
N ALA A 163 -1.65 -8.04 -3.87
CA ALA A 163 -0.90 -8.36 -5.06
C ALA A 163 0.45 -7.63 -5.13
N ASN A 164 0.46 -6.32 -4.81
CA ASN A 164 1.71 -5.56 -4.77
C ASN A 164 2.67 -6.07 -3.69
N LEU A 165 2.17 -6.39 -2.50
CA LEU A 165 2.98 -6.91 -1.41
C LEU A 165 3.55 -8.31 -1.73
N GLN A 166 2.74 -9.19 -2.34
CA GLN A 166 3.18 -10.49 -2.82
C GLN A 166 4.28 -10.35 -3.89
N GLY A 167 4.12 -9.39 -4.80
CA GLY A 167 5.16 -9.03 -5.77
C GLY A 167 6.47 -8.59 -5.12
N LEU A 168 6.42 -7.76 -4.08
CA LEU A 168 7.60 -7.35 -3.29
C LEU A 168 8.29 -8.54 -2.62
N ARG A 169 7.52 -9.54 -2.17
CA ARG A 169 8.03 -10.77 -1.56
C ARG A 169 8.57 -11.78 -2.58
N GLY A 170 8.40 -11.52 -3.88
CA GLY A 170 8.71 -12.50 -4.93
C GLY A 170 7.69 -13.64 -5.06
N ASP A 171 6.56 -13.57 -4.33
CA ASP A 171 5.44 -14.50 -4.49
C ASP A 171 4.60 -14.10 -5.72
N TYR A 172 5.14 -14.34 -6.90
CA TYR A 172 4.48 -13.99 -8.14
C TYR A 172 3.21 -14.80 -8.40
N GLN A 173 3.14 -16.01 -7.86
CA GLN A 173 1.94 -16.84 -7.99
C GLN A 173 0.78 -16.26 -7.18
N GLY A 174 1.02 -15.89 -5.94
CA GLY A 174 0.06 -15.18 -5.10
C GLY A 174 -0.34 -13.82 -5.70
N MET A 175 0.64 -13.06 -6.22
CA MET A 175 0.40 -11.79 -6.87
C MET A 175 -0.61 -11.92 -8.02
N VAL A 176 -0.41 -12.90 -8.91
CA VAL A 176 -1.34 -13.13 -10.04
C VAL A 176 -2.72 -13.53 -9.52
N ALA A 177 -2.79 -14.44 -8.52
CA ALA A 177 -4.07 -14.85 -7.94
C ALA A 177 -4.84 -13.66 -7.34
N SER A 178 -4.17 -12.79 -6.57
CA SER A 178 -4.78 -11.59 -6.01
C SER A 178 -5.26 -10.61 -7.09
N PHE A 179 -4.53 -10.49 -8.21
CA PHE A 179 -4.97 -9.68 -9.34
C PHE A 179 -6.17 -10.31 -10.08
N MET A 180 -6.32 -11.62 -10.12
CA MET A 180 -7.53 -12.25 -10.68
C MET A 180 -8.76 -11.89 -9.85
N GLU A 181 -8.68 -11.93 -8.52
CA GLU A 181 -9.77 -11.49 -7.66
C GLU A 181 -10.05 -9.98 -7.80
N LEU A 182 -9.00 -9.16 -7.93
CA LEU A 182 -9.19 -7.73 -8.22
C LEU A 182 -9.95 -7.50 -9.53
N LEU A 183 -9.62 -8.22 -10.59
CA LEU A 183 -10.29 -8.09 -11.89
C LEU A 183 -11.73 -8.58 -11.85
N HIS A 184 -12.05 -9.60 -11.04
CA HIS A 184 -13.41 -10.02 -10.78
C HIS A 184 -14.24 -8.88 -10.18
N GLU A 185 -13.73 -8.24 -9.15
CA GLU A 185 -14.42 -7.14 -8.47
C GLU A 185 -14.43 -5.85 -9.30
N ARG A 186 -13.36 -5.59 -10.03
CA ARG A 186 -13.09 -4.33 -10.73
C ARG A 186 -12.42 -4.55 -12.09
N PRO A 187 -13.16 -4.91 -13.12
CA PRO A 187 -12.60 -5.16 -14.46
C PRO A 187 -11.84 -3.97 -15.05
N ASN A 188 -12.19 -2.75 -14.67
CA ASN A 188 -11.52 -1.52 -15.10
C ASN A 188 -10.05 -1.41 -14.61
N TYR A 189 -9.59 -2.29 -13.71
CA TYR A 189 -8.19 -2.36 -13.29
C TYR A 189 -7.30 -3.17 -14.25
N LEU A 190 -7.83 -3.68 -15.37
CA LEU A 190 -7.06 -4.48 -16.33
C LEU A 190 -5.72 -3.83 -16.71
N ARG A 191 -5.73 -2.56 -17.08
CA ARG A 191 -4.49 -1.83 -17.44
C ARG A 191 -3.51 -1.72 -16.28
N THR A 192 -4.01 -1.56 -15.07
CA THR A 192 -3.17 -1.53 -13.84
C THR A 192 -2.50 -2.89 -13.62
N VAL A 193 -3.23 -3.98 -13.82
CA VAL A 193 -2.69 -5.35 -13.71
C VAL A 193 -1.64 -5.61 -14.78
N GLN A 194 -1.89 -5.26 -16.03
CA GLN A 194 -0.93 -5.37 -17.14
C GLN A 194 0.36 -4.60 -16.83
N ASN A 195 0.25 -3.36 -16.34
CA ASN A 195 1.41 -2.56 -15.95
C ASN A 195 2.17 -3.18 -14.77
N SER A 196 1.46 -3.80 -13.82
CA SER A 196 2.10 -4.50 -12.71
C SER A 196 2.85 -5.75 -13.18
N PHE A 197 2.28 -6.50 -14.11
CA PHE A 197 2.95 -7.66 -14.71
C PHE A 197 4.21 -7.24 -15.48
N ASN A 198 4.16 -6.14 -16.24
CA ASN A 198 5.35 -5.62 -16.92
C ASN A 198 6.48 -5.20 -15.96
N ARG A 199 6.14 -4.72 -14.76
CA ARG A 199 7.15 -4.30 -13.77
C ARG A 199 7.74 -5.45 -12.96
N ASN A 200 6.91 -6.42 -12.59
CA ASN A 200 7.28 -7.47 -11.65
C ASN A 200 7.58 -8.80 -12.32
N LEU A 201 7.02 -9.04 -13.51
CA LEU A 201 7.15 -10.27 -14.25
C LEU A 201 7.82 -10.01 -15.61
N ARG A 202 8.56 -10.97 -16.09
CA ARG A 202 9.19 -10.91 -17.42
C ARG A 202 8.37 -11.74 -18.42
N VAL A 203 7.07 -11.40 -18.54
CA VAL A 203 6.10 -12.16 -19.35
C VAL A 203 6.52 -12.24 -20.82
N ALA A 204 7.19 -11.22 -21.34
CA ALA A 204 7.69 -11.20 -22.72
C ALA A 204 8.90 -12.14 -22.93
N ASP A 205 9.77 -12.27 -21.93
CA ASP A 205 11.08 -12.89 -22.06
C ASP A 205 11.23 -14.22 -21.31
N ASP A 206 10.43 -14.46 -20.26
CA ASP A 206 10.48 -15.66 -19.42
C ASP A 206 9.24 -16.52 -19.66
N VAL A 207 9.43 -17.61 -20.41
CA VAL A 207 8.38 -18.57 -20.75
C VAL A 207 7.72 -19.18 -19.49
N ARG A 208 8.48 -19.44 -18.43
CA ARG A 208 7.94 -20.04 -17.20
C ARG A 208 7.01 -19.07 -16.47
N GLN A 209 7.38 -17.81 -16.40
CA GLN A 209 6.52 -16.78 -15.79
C GLN A 209 5.27 -16.53 -16.64
N ALA A 210 5.42 -16.48 -17.95
CA ALA A 210 4.30 -16.38 -18.85
C ALA A 210 3.33 -17.56 -18.75
N ASP A 211 3.85 -18.79 -18.68
CA ASP A 211 3.04 -20.00 -18.49
C ASP A 211 2.31 -20.01 -17.15
N MET A 212 2.96 -19.53 -16.10
CA MET A 212 2.32 -19.40 -14.79
C MET A 212 1.14 -18.41 -14.85
N VAL A 213 1.34 -17.24 -15.48
CA VAL A 213 0.28 -16.25 -15.66
C VAL A 213 -0.86 -16.83 -16.52
N ARG A 214 -0.52 -17.43 -17.68
CA ARG A 214 -1.52 -18.04 -18.58
C ARG A 214 -2.40 -19.06 -17.86
N ARG A 215 -1.80 -19.99 -17.11
CA ARG A 215 -2.56 -21.01 -16.38
C ARG A 215 -3.54 -20.40 -15.37
N GLN A 216 -3.13 -19.38 -14.63
CA GLN A 216 -4.00 -18.77 -13.64
C GLN A 216 -5.12 -17.95 -14.29
N VAL A 217 -4.81 -17.19 -15.35
CA VAL A 217 -5.81 -16.40 -16.09
C VAL A 217 -6.79 -17.33 -16.81
N LEU A 218 -6.30 -18.43 -17.41
CA LEU A 218 -7.16 -19.42 -18.06
C LEU A 218 -8.10 -20.08 -17.04
N LYS A 219 -7.61 -20.45 -15.86
CA LYS A 219 -8.45 -20.97 -14.79
C LYS A 219 -9.52 -19.95 -14.37
N ALA A 220 -9.15 -18.70 -14.13
CA ALA A 220 -10.10 -17.65 -13.79
C ALA A 220 -11.19 -17.46 -14.88
N SER A 221 -10.79 -17.54 -16.16
CA SER A 221 -11.70 -17.48 -17.30
C SER A 221 -12.66 -18.67 -17.38
N GLN A 222 -12.22 -19.86 -16.95
CA GLN A 222 -13.06 -21.06 -16.89
C GLN A 222 -14.03 -21.03 -15.70
N ASP A 223 -13.54 -20.55 -14.54
CA ASP A 223 -14.34 -20.43 -13.32
C ASP A 223 -15.43 -19.35 -13.44
N ARG A 224 -15.20 -18.31 -14.28
CA ARG A 224 -16.08 -17.15 -14.48
C ARG A 224 -16.21 -16.83 -15.99
N PRO A 225 -16.90 -17.67 -16.74
CA PRO A 225 -16.93 -17.59 -18.21
C PRO A 225 -17.60 -16.32 -18.76
N GLU A 226 -18.49 -15.67 -17.99
CA GLU A 226 -19.15 -14.42 -18.41
C GLU A 226 -18.19 -13.21 -18.39
N GLU A 227 -17.07 -13.31 -17.66
CA GLU A 227 -16.17 -12.19 -17.45
C GLU A 227 -15.12 -12.10 -18.55
N THR A 228 -15.36 -11.22 -19.51
CA THR A 228 -14.47 -11.04 -20.67
C THR A 228 -13.09 -10.49 -20.33
N VAL A 229 -12.91 -9.89 -19.14
CA VAL A 229 -11.64 -9.28 -18.71
C VAL A 229 -10.48 -10.29 -18.67
N TYR A 230 -10.77 -11.55 -18.36
CA TYR A 230 -9.74 -12.61 -18.36
C TYR A 230 -9.30 -12.98 -19.77
N LEU A 231 -10.23 -13.02 -20.73
CA LEU A 231 -9.86 -13.23 -22.13
C LEU A 231 -9.05 -12.05 -22.68
N GLU A 232 -9.38 -10.82 -22.29
CA GLU A 232 -8.60 -9.63 -22.65
C GLU A 232 -7.18 -9.71 -22.08
N LEU A 233 -7.05 -10.19 -20.83
CA LEU A 233 -5.73 -10.39 -20.22
C LEU A 233 -4.95 -11.53 -20.89
N LEU A 234 -5.60 -12.63 -21.28
CA LEU A 234 -4.97 -13.72 -22.03
C LEU A 234 -4.43 -13.24 -23.38
N VAL A 235 -5.25 -12.52 -24.14
CA VAL A 235 -4.82 -11.91 -25.42
C VAL A 235 -3.60 -11.01 -25.20
N TRP A 236 -3.62 -10.21 -24.15
CA TRP A 236 -2.47 -9.36 -23.83
C TRP A 236 -1.21 -10.19 -23.51
N VAL A 237 -1.31 -11.27 -22.73
CA VAL A 237 -0.18 -12.14 -22.40
C VAL A 237 0.41 -12.79 -23.66
N PHE A 238 -0.42 -13.32 -24.56
CA PHE A 238 0.03 -13.88 -25.82
C PHE A 238 0.70 -12.84 -26.72
N ASN A 239 0.13 -11.63 -26.78
CA ASN A 239 0.73 -10.51 -27.55
C ASN A 239 2.11 -10.11 -26.99
N GLN A 240 2.32 -10.12 -25.67
CA GLN A 240 3.65 -9.87 -25.08
C GLN A 240 4.68 -10.91 -25.55
N GLN A 241 4.25 -12.16 -25.72
CA GLN A 241 5.10 -13.26 -26.19
C GLN A 241 5.22 -13.34 -27.72
N ARG A 242 4.54 -12.47 -28.47
CA ARG A 242 4.38 -12.53 -29.94
C ARG A 242 3.78 -13.84 -30.45
N ASP A 243 3.02 -14.54 -29.58
CA ASP A 243 2.26 -15.73 -29.93
C ASP A 243 0.87 -15.33 -30.41
N PHE A 244 0.82 -14.72 -31.61
CA PHE A 244 -0.42 -14.19 -32.18
C PHE A 244 -1.38 -15.30 -32.59
N TYR A 245 -0.85 -16.46 -32.97
CA TYR A 245 -1.66 -17.61 -33.33
C TYR A 245 -2.50 -18.10 -32.12
N SER A 246 -1.87 -18.25 -30.96
CA SER A 246 -2.60 -18.62 -29.74
C SER A 246 -3.57 -17.51 -29.29
N ALA A 247 -3.24 -16.25 -29.52
CA ALA A 247 -4.12 -15.12 -29.21
C ALA A 247 -5.42 -15.16 -30.01
N MET A 248 -5.38 -15.63 -31.27
CA MET A 248 -6.49 -15.59 -32.25
C MET A 248 -7.77 -16.24 -31.74
N ALA A 249 -7.68 -17.43 -31.11
CA ALA A 249 -8.85 -18.12 -30.55
C ALA A 249 -9.56 -17.30 -29.47
N HIS A 250 -8.80 -16.66 -28.62
CA HIS A 250 -9.32 -15.82 -27.52
C HIS A 250 -9.88 -14.48 -28.04
N VAL A 251 -9.23 -13.91 -29.06
CA VAL A 251 -9.72 -12.71 -29.75
C VAL A 251 -11.05 -12.98 -30.42
N LYS A 252 -11.18 -14.11 -31.13
CA LYS A 252 -12.44 -14.53 -31.76
C LYS A 252 -13.57 -14.69 -30.72
N ALA A 253 -13.27 -15.34 -29.60
CA ALA A 253 -14.25 -15.50 -28.51
C ALA A 253 -14.67 -14.15 -27.90
N LEU A 254 -13.74 -13.20 -27.77
CA LEU A 254 -14.04 -11.85 -27.31
C LEU A 254 -14.92 -11.08 -28.28
N ASP A 255 -14.57 -11.14 -29.57
CA ASP A 255 -15.29 -10.44 -30.62
C ASP A 255 -16.75 -10.89 -30.68
N GLN A 256 -16.96 -12.22 -30.65
CA GLN A 256 -18.30 -12.81 -30.60
C GLN A 256 -19.09 -12.39 -29.35
N ARG A 257 -18.46 -12.37 -28.17
CA ARG A 257 -19.14 -12.00 -26.92
C ARG A 257 -19.49 -10.52 -26.83
N LYS A 258 -18.69 -9.67 -27.50
CA LYS A 258 -18.88 -8.21 -27.48
C LYS A 258 -19.68 -7.70 -28.70
N GLY A 259 -19.91 -8.56 -29.70
CA GLY A 259 -20.64 -8.18 -30.92
C GLY A 259 -19.87 -7.12 -31.73
N GLU A 260 -18.55 -7.27 -31.86
CA GLU A 260 -17.69 -6.28 -32.53
C GLU A 260 -17.35 -6.63 -33.98
N ASP A 261 -18.09 -7.55 -34.58
CA ASP A 261 -18.12 -7.89 -36.02
C ASP A 261 -16.72 -8.00 -36.68
N GLY A 262 -15.81 -8.76 -36.05
CA GLY A 262 -14.44 -9.02 -36.57
C GLY A 262 -13.41 -7.95 -36.28
N LYS A 263 -13.78 -6.81 -35.70
CA LYS A 263 -12.84 -5.70 -35.45
C LYS A 263 -11.59 -6.11 -34.67
N ARG A 264 -11.75 -6.93 -33.63
CA ARG A 264 -10.61 -7.39 -32.82
C ARG A 264 -9.70 -8.34 -33.57
N LEU A 265 -10.26 -9.13 -34.49
CA LEU A 265 -9.46 -9.99 -35.38
C LEU A 265 -8.63 -9.15 -36.34
N MET A 266 -9.20 -8.07 -36.89
CA MET A 266 -8.47 -7.11 -37.73
C MET A 266 -7.33 -6.42 -36.96
N ASP A 267 -7.60 -5.98 -35.72
CA ASP A 267 -6.57 -5.37 -34.88
C ASP A 267 -5.42 -6.36 -34.62
N LEU A 268 -5.73 -7.64 -34.36
CA LEU A 268 -4.73 -8.69 -34.19
C LEU A 268 -3.95 -8.93 -35.51
N ALA A 269 -4.63 -8.99 -36.66
CA ALA A 269 -4.00 -9.15 -37.96
C ALA A 269 -2.98 -8.03 -38.22
N GLN A 270 -3.34 -6.78 -37.93
CA GLN A 270 -2.42 -5.66 -38.07
C GLN A 270 -1.18 -5.77 -37.16
N VAL A 271 -1.39 -6.21 -35.89
CA VAL A 271 -0.28 -6.42 -34.96
C VAL A 271 0.63 -7.56 -35.42
N ALA A 272 0.06 -8.67 -35.87
CA ALA A 272 0.79 -9.81 -36.41
C ALA A 272 1.62 -9.39 -37.66
N THR A 273 1.00 -8.67 -38.59
CA THR A 273 1.70 -8.13 -39.78
C THR A 273 2.90 -7.25 -39.41
N LYS A 274 2.73 -6.32 -38.46
CA LYS A 274 3.80 -5.43 -37.99
C LYS A 274 4.96 -6.19 -37.35
N ASN A 275 4.71 -7.38 -36.81
CA ASN A 275 5.71 -8.25 -36.19
C ASN A 275 6.23 -9.34 -37.14
N GLY A 276 5.80 -9.36 -38.41
CA GLY A 276 6.28 -10.29 -39.43
C GLY A 276 5.58 -11.66 -39.42
N ASP A 277 4.55 -11.86 -38.61
CA ASP A 277 3.73 -13.08 -38.59
C ASP A 277 2.60 -12.97 -39.62
N LEU A 278 2.97 -13.19 -40.89
CA LEU A 278 2.04 -13.07 -42.01
C LEU A 278 1.03 -14.22 -42.04
N GLU A 279 1.39 -15.40 -41.53
CA GLU A 279 0.52 -16.57 -41.47
C GLU A 279 -0.68 -16.30 -40.56
N THR A 280 -0.42 -15.86 -39.33
CA THR A 280 -1.50 -15.49 -38.40
C THR A 280 -2.32 -14.31 -38.91
N ALA A 281 -1.66 -13.31 -39.53
CA ALA A 281 -2.38 -12.18 -40.12
C ALA A 281 -3.38 -12.63 -41.20
N HIS A 282 -2.97 -13.53 -42.10
CA HIS A 282 -3.87 -14.13 -43.09
C HIS A 282 -4.99 -14.95 -42.44
N ALA A 283 -4.66 -15.77 -41.44
CA ALA A 283 -5.66 -16.59 -40.74
C ALA A 283 -6.71 -15.71 -40.07
N CYS A 284 -6.35 -14.59 -39.45
CA CYS A 284 -7.31 -13.64 -38.86
C CYS A 284 -8.25 -13.05 -39.91
N SER A 285 -7.72 -12.64 -41.08
CA SER A 285 -8.53 -12.06 -42.16
C SER A 285 -9.48 -13.07 -42.86
N ALA A 286 -9.19 -14.37 -42.76
CA ALA A 286 -10.03 -15.41 -43.31
C ALA A 286 -11.21 -15.84 -42.36
N LEU A 287 -11.22 -15.36 -41.13
CA LEU A 287 -12.22 -15.67 -40.12
C LEU A 287 -13.32 -14.60 -39.99
N GLU A 288 -13.20 -13.52 -40.74
CA GLU A 288 -14.25 -12.50 -40.94
C GLU A 288 -15.34 -12.99 -41.89
#